data_8bc5b35251978358d07e195a2ff76568
#
_entry.id   8bc5b35251978358d07e195a2ff76568
#
_cell.length_a   1.000
_cell.length_b   1.000
_cell.length_c   1.000
_cell.angle_alpha   90.00
_cell.angle_beta   90.00
_cell.angle_gamma   90.00
#
_symmetry.space_group_name_H-M   'P 1'
#
loop_
_entity.id
_entity.type
_entity.pdbx_description
1 polymer ?
#
loop_
_entity_poly.entity_id
_entity_poly.type
_entity_poly.pdbx_seq_one_letter_code
_entity_poly.pdbx_strand_id
1 'polypeptide(L)'
;MIADEPSLAQLMIASQKGDRAAYRVLLSEVQLWLERYFRRRVAPAQLDDLVQEVLMAVHTKRATWDPSRAFLPWLAAIARYRWVDHLRKVYRSAEDELGDHDAHEDNEEEAVMARMSLERLFVHLPDKQAEVIELVKIEGLTIAEASTMTGQSESLVKVNIHRGLKKLSALVEKAE
;
A
#
# COMPACT_ATOMS: atom_id res chain seq x y z
N MET A 1 -2.20 -18.94 -2.52
CA MET A 1 -1.58 -18.15 -3.63
C MET A 1 -2.58 -17.06 -3.92
N ILE A 2 -2.15 -15.81 -3.97
CA ILE A 2 -3.06 -14.69 -4.31
C ILE A 2 -3.31 -14.71 -5.81
N ALA A 3 -4.56 -14.49 -6.24
CA ALA A 3 -4.90 -14.43 -7.65
C ALA A 3 -4.14 -13.30 -8.36
N ASP A 4 -3.82 -13.51 -9.64
CA ASP A 4 -3.16 -12.51 -10.46
C ASP A 4 -4.12 -11.36 -10.86
N GLU A 5 -3.57 -10.26 -11.35
CA GLU A 5 -4.34 -9.08 -11.75
C GLU A 5 -5.49 -9.40 -12.73
N PRO A 6 -5.27 -10.18 -13.83
CA PRO A 6 -6.37 -10.51 -14.75
C PRO A 6 -7.50 -11.29 -14.07
N SER A 7 -7.18 -12.23 -13.19
CA SER A 7 -8.17 -13.01 -12.44
C SER A 7 -8.98 -12.15 -11.48
N LEU A 8 -8.32 -11.24 -10.75
CA LEU A 8 -9.00 -10.29 -9.87
C LEU A 8 -9.93 -9.35 -10.64
N ALA A 9 -9.49 -8.84 -11.78
CA ALA A 9 -10.30 -8.00 -12.65
C ALA A 9 -11.55 -8.75 -13.17
N GLN A 10 -11.41 -10.01 -13.59
CA GLN A 10 -12.53 -10.84 -14.05
C GLN A 10 -13.54 -11.11 -12.93
N LEU A 11 -13.06 -11.45 -11.73
CA LEU A 11 -13.91 -11.62 -10.54
C LEU A 11 -14.68 -10.34 -10.20
N MET A 12 -14.04 -9.18 -10.32
CA MET A 12 -14.68 -7.89 -10.06
C MET A 12 -15.75 -7.59 -11.12
N ILE A 13 -15.49 -7.84 -12.41
CA ILE A 13 -16.47 -7.68 -13.50
C ILE A 13 -17.70 -8.58 -13.25
N ALA A 14 -17.47 -9.84 -12.90
CA ALA A 14 -18.56 -10.77 -12.59
C ALA A 14 -19.37 -10.30 -11.37
N SER A 15 -18.68 -9.84 -10.34
CA SER A 15 -19.27 -9.27 -9.12
C SER A 15 -20.16 -8.05 -9.42
N GLN A 16 -19.71 -7.12 -10.27
CA GLN A 16 -20.50 -5.95 -10.68
C GLN A 16 -21.77 -6.34 -11.47
N LYS A 17 -21.75 -7.49 -12.14
CA LYS A 17 -22.91 -8.08 -12.84
C LYS A 17 -23.82 -8.86 -11.90
N GLY A 18 -23.53 -8.93 -10.61
CA GLY A 18 -24.36 -9.57 -9.60
C GLY A 18 -23.98 -11.02 -9.27
N ASP A 19 -22.88 -11.55 -9.78
CA ASP A 19 -22.39 -12.88 -9.43
C ASP A 19 -21.87 -12.90 -7.97
N ARG A 20 -22.70 -13.49 -7.09
CA ARG A 20 -22.38 -13.60 -5.66
C ARG A 20 -21.27 -14.61 -5.37
N ALA A 21 -21.07 -15.61 -6.21
CA ALA A 21 -20.03 -16.61 -6.04
C ALA A 21 -18.65 -15.99 -6.39
N ALA A 22 -18.56 -15.32 -7.54
CA ALA A 22 -17.39 -14.57 -7.93
C ALA A 22 -17.03 -13.49 -6.90
N TYR A 23 -18.03 -12.81 -6.34
CA TYR A 23 -17.81 -11.80 -5.32
C TYR A 23 -17.21 -12.37 -4.02
N ARG A 24 -17.67 -13.53 -3.56
CA ARG A 24 -17.07 -14.19 -2.39
C ARG A 24 -15.61 -14.56 -2.62
N VAL A 25 -15.31 -15.12 -3.79
CA VAL A 25 -13.92 -15.45 -4.16
C VAL A 25 -13.07 -14.19 -4.22
N LEU A 26 -13.55 -13.12 -4.86
CA LEU A 26 -12.87 -11.83 -4.90
C LEU A 26 -12.53 -11.31 -3.51
N LEU A 27 -13.49 -11.29 -2.58
CA LEU A 27 -13.25 -10.81 -1.21
C LEU A 27 -12.19 -11.64 -0.48
N SER A 28 -12.18 -12.96 -0.66
CA SER A 28 -11.15 -13.83 -0.07
C SER A 28 -9.76 -13.52 -0.60
N GLU A 29 -9.61 -13.31 -1.92
CA GLU A 29 -8.34 -12.95 -2.54
C GLU A 29 -7.87 -11.55 -2.11
N VAL A 30 -8.81 -10.59 -2.06
CA VAL A 30 -8.55 -9.22 -1.57
C VAL A 30 -8.10 -9.25 -0.11
N GLN A 31 -8.75 -10.06 0.74
CA GLN A 31 -8.33 -10.22 2.14
C GLN A 31 -6.89 -10.69 2.26
N LEU A 32 -6.51 -11.76 1.53
CA LEU A 32 -5.13 -12.28 1.54
C LEU A 32 -4.12 -11.23 1.08
N TRP A 33 -4.48 -10.44 0.07
CA TRP A 33 -3.65 -9.35 -0.43
C TRP A 33 -3.48 -8.26 0.63
N LEU A 34 -4.56 -7.84 1.30
CA LEU A 34 -4.55 -6.81 2.35
C LEU A 34 -3.76 -7.25 3.58
N GLU A 35 -3.93 -8.50 4.03
CA GLU A 35 -3.14 -9.06 5.14
C GLU A 35 -1.63 -8.99 4.84
N ARG A 36 -1.22 -9.34 3.62
CA ARG A 36 0.17 -9.19 3.19
C ARG A 36 0.60 -7.73 3.12
N TYR A 37 -0.26 -6.86 2.59
CA TYR A 37 -0.01 -5.43 2.46
C TYR A 37 0.18 -4.75 3.80
N PHE A 38 -0.64 -5.08 4.82
CA PHE A 38 -0.59 -4.44 6.13
C PHE A 38 0.33 -5.09 7.16
N ARG A 39 0.72 -6.35 6.98
CA ARG A 39 1.51 -7.12 7.97
C ARG A 39 2.77 -6.41 8.49
N ARG A 40 3.37 -5.55 7.69
CA ARG A 40 4.59 -4.80 8.05
C ARG A 40 4.31 -3.32 8.34
N ARG A 41 3.05 -2.92 8.38
CA ARG A 41 2.64 -1.51 8.49
C ARG A 41 1.86 -1.18 9.73
N VAL A 42 1.27 -2.19 10.36
CA VAL A 42 0.46 -2.05 11.57
C VAL A 42 0.80 -3.12 12.59
N ALA A 43 0.54 -2.84 13.86
CA ALA A 43 0.68 -3.84 14.91
C ALA A 43 -0.26 -5.04 14.66
N PRO A 44 0.14 -6.27 15.03
CA PRO A 44 -0.67 -7.46 14.82
C PRO A 44 -2.10 -7.36 15.37
N ALA A 45 -2.28 -6.68 16.50
CA ALA A 45 -3.60 -6.47 17.12
C ALA A 45 -4.54 -5.58 16.29
N GLN A 46 -4.01 -4.76 15.40
CA GLN A 46 -4.76 -3.80 14.57
C GLN A 46 -4.98 -4.31 13.14
N LEU A 47 -4.29 -5.39 12.75
CA LEU A 47 -4.28 -5.90 11.38
C LEU A 47 -5.67 -6.29 10.91
N ASP A 48 -6.39 -7.08 11.70
CA ASP A 48 -7.69 -7.63 11.33
C ASP A 48 -8.73 -6.51 11.18
N ASP A 49 -8.75 -5.56 12.10
CA ASP A 49 -9.68 -4.41 12.06
C ASP A 49 -9.45 -3.57 10.81
N LEU A 50 -8.19 -3.25 10.50
CA LEU A 50 -7.87 -2.46 9.31
C LEU A 50 -8.20 -3.21 8.01
N VAL A 51 -7.94 -4.51 7.94
CA VAL A 51 -8.34 -5.36 6.81
C VAL A 51 -9.86 -5.33 6.62
N GLN A 52 -10.64 -5.46 7.70
CA GLN A 52 -12.11 -5.39 7.64
C GLN A 52 -12.60 -4.01 7.20
N GLU A 53 -12.01 -2.91 7.69
CA GLU A 53 -12.35 -1.56 7.25
C GLU A 53 -12.12 -1.38 5.74
N VAL A 54 -11.02 -1.94 5.19
CA VAL A 54 -10.75 -1.87 3.75
C VAL A 54 -11.72 -2.74 2.96
N LEU A 55 -12.02 -3.96 3.40
CA LEU A 55 -13.01 -4.84 2.75
C LEU A 55 -14.39 -4.18 2.68
N MET A 56 -14.81 -3.50 3.74
CA MET A 56 -16.05 -2.70 3.77
C MET A 56 -16.00 -1.54 2.76
N ALA A 57 -14.86 -0.86 2.65
CA ALA A 57 -14.67 0.21 1.67
C ALA A 57 -14.70 -0.33 0.23
N VAL A 58 -14.08 -1.47 -0.03
CA VAL A 58 -14.14 -2.19 -1.33
C VAL A 58 -15.59 -2.54 -1.66
N HIS A 59 -16.33 -3.11 -0.70
CA HIS A 59 -17.76 -3.42 -0.88
C HIS A 59 -18.56 -2.19 -1.32
N THR A 60 -18.41 -1.09 -0.59
CA THR A 60 -19.15 0.15 -0.86
C THR A 60 -18.76 0.79 -2.18
N LYS A 61 -17.45 0.76 -2.50
CA LYS A 61 -16.89 1.44 -3.68
C LYS A 61 -16.80 0.55 -4.93
N ARG A 62 -17.20 -0.74 -4.87
CA ARG A 62 -17.01 -1.69 -5.99
C ARG A 62 -17.60 -1.21 -7.33
N ALA A 63 -18.70 -0.43 -7.29
CA ALA A 63 -19.33 0.11 -8.50
C ALA A 63 -18.50 1.26 -9.14
N THR A 64 -17.52 1.83 -8.43
CA THR A 64 -16.67 2.92 -8.94
C THR A 64 -15.45 2.42 -9.69
N TRP A 65 -15.16 1.11 -9.62
CA TRP A 65 -14.06 0.56 -10.37
C TRP A 65 -14.43 0.43 -11.87
N ASP A 66 -13.54 0.92 -12.71
CA ASP A 66 -13.68 0.90 -14.17
C ASP A 66 -12.98 -0.35 -14.74
N PRO A 67 -13.70 -1.24 -15.43
CA PRO A 67 -13.11 -2.45 -16.05
C PRO A 67 -12.01 -2.19 -17.08
N SER A 68 -11.88 -0.98 -17.61
CA SER A 68 -10.78 -0.60 -18.49
C SER A 68 -9.45 -0.35 -17.75
N ARG A 69 -9.49 -0.29 -16.43
CA ARG A 69 -8.33 -0.03 -15.57
C ARG A 69 -7.94 -1.25 -14.77
N ALA A 70 -6.65 -1.35 -14.43
CA ALA A 70 -6.15 -2.41 -13.56
C ALA A 70 -6.82 -2.36 -12.18
N PHE A 71 -7.09 -3.55 -11.59
CA PHE A 71 -7.80 -3.68 -10.32
C PHE A 71 -6.91 -3.34 -9.12
N LEU A 72 -5.67 -3.84 -9.12
CA LEU A 72 -4.75 -3.67 -7.98
C LEU A 72 -4.43 -2.20 -7.67
N PRO A 73 -4.20 -1.28 -8.63
CA PRO A 73 -4.03 0.13 -8.35
C PRO A 73 -5.23 0.77 -7.65
N TRP A 74 -6.44 0.38 -8.05
CA TRP A 74 -7.67 0.85 -7.42
C TRP A 74 -7.79 0.32 -5.98
N LEU A 75 -7.49 -0.96 -5.76
CA LEU A 75 -7.46 -1.56 -4.43
C LEU A 75 -6.41 -0.91 -3.53
N ALA A 76 -5.18 -0.73 -4.05
CA ALA A 76 -4.07 -0.11 -3.32
C ALA A 76 -4.40 1.33 -2.89
N ALA A 77 -5.07 2.10 -3.74
CA ALA A 77 -5.52 3.45 -3.40
C ALA A 77 -6.52 3.46 -2.22
N ILE A 78 -7.45 2.49 -2.18
CA ILE A 78 -8.40 2.34 -1.06
C ILE A 78 -7.65 1.93 0.22
N ALA A 79 -6.76 0.94 0.11
CA ALA A 79 -5.97 0.45 1.24
C ALA A 79 -5.09 1.56 1.84
N ARG A 80 -4.38 2.33 0.98
CA ARG A 80 -3.55 3.46 1.40
C ARG A 80 -4.38 4.54 2.11
N TYR A 81 -5.54 4.90 1.55
CA TYR A 81 -6.41 5.90 2.17
C TYR A 81 -6.84 5.48 3.59
N ARG A 82 -7.27 4.21 3.76
CA ARG A 82 -7.68 3.68 5.06
C ARG A 82 -6.51 3.58 6.04
N TRP A 83 -5.34 3.21 5.57
CA TRP A 83 -4.15 3.17 6.40
C TRP A 83 -3.75 4.57 6.93
N VAL A 84 -3.74 5.59 6.07
CA VAL A 84 -3.46 6.97 6.50
C VAL A 84 -4.51 7.46 7.49
N ASP A 85 -5.78 7.13 7.29
CA ASP A 85 -6.87 7.48 8.22
C ASP A 85 -6.72 6.75 9.57
N HIS A 86 -6.31 5.49 9.54
CA HIS A 86 -5.96 4.71 10.73
C HIS A 86 -4.81 5.35 11.51
N LEU A 87 -3.72 5.71 10.85
CA LEU A 87 -2.60 6.43 11.49
C LEU A 87 -3.07 7.71 12.16
N ARG A 88 -3.88 8.53 11.50
CA ARG A 88 -4.43 9.77 12.09
C ARG A 88 -5.28 9.52 13.34
N LYS A 89 -6.01 8.39 13.39
CA LYS A 89 -6.78 8.00 14.59
C LYS A 89 -5.86 7.60 15.73
N VAL A 90 -4.84 6.78 15.45
CA VAL A 90 -3.83 6.35 16.44
C VAL A 90 -3.11 7.57 17.03
N TYR A 91 -2.67 8.52 16.19
CA TYR A 91 -2.02 9.75 16.67
C TYR A 91 -2.93 10.59 17.57
N ARG A 92 -4.20 10.79 17.18
CA ARG A 92 -5.15 11.53 18.02
C ARG A 92 -5.44 10.86 19.36
N SER A 93 -5.57 9.52 19.36
CA SER A 93 -5.76 8.77 20.62
C SER A 93 -4.53 8.87 21.51
N ALA A 94 -3.32 8.85 20.97
CA ALA A 94 -2.09 9.06 21.72
C ALA A 94 -1.99 10.49 22.28
N GLU A 95 -2.41 11.53 21.54
CA GLU A 95 -2.47 12.90 22.02
C GLU A 95 -3.51 13.08 23.14
N ASP A 96 -4.67 12.41 23.07
CA ASP A 96 -5.72 12.46 24.10
C ASP A 96 -5.33 11.65 25.36
N GLU A 97 -4.51 10.61 25.25
CA GLU A 97 -3.99 9.81 26.38
C GLU A 97 -2.75 10.43 27.05
N LEU A 98 -2.05 11.37 26.39
CA LEU A 98 -0.87 12.07 26.91
C LEU A 98 -1.16 13.11 28.01
N GLY A 99 -2.31 12.98 28.68
CA GLY A 99 -2.48 13.58 30.02
C GLY A 99 -1.57 12.97 31.08
N ASP A 100 -1.05 11.76 30.91
CA ASP A 100 -0.09 11.12 31.87
C ASP A 100 0.54 9.84 31.25
N HIS A 101 1.81 9.88 30.97
CA HIS A 101 2.85 8.84 30.87
C HIS A 101 3.68 8.81 29.56
N ASP A 102 4.94 9.19 29.72
CA ASP A 102 6.11 8.88 28.88
C ASP A 102 6.24 7.37 28.63
N ALA A 103 6.37 6.92 27.38
CA ALA A 103 7.20 5.80 26.97
C ALA A 103 6.90 5.12 25.61
N HIS A 104 6.17 5.73 24.65
CA HIS A 104 6.03 5.13 23.30
C HIS A 104 6.24 6.11 22.12
N GLU A 105 6.70 7.34 22.42
CA GLU A 105 6.83 8.41 21.41
C GLU A 105 7.98 8.22 20.42
N ASP A 106 9.09 7.56 20.80
CA ASP A 106 10.29 7.54 19.97
C ASP A 106 10.16 6.77 18.64
N ASN A 107 9.31 5.74 18.57
CA ASN A 107 9.24 4.89 17.36
C ASN A 107 8.26 5.43 16.30
N GLU A 108 7.24 6.18 16.65
CA GLU A 108 6.21 6.62 15.71
C GLU A 108 6.53 8.00 15.12
N GLU A 109 7.04 8.93 15.91
CA GLU A 109 7.61 10.18 15.40
C GLU A 109 8.80 9.92 14.47
N GLU A 110 9.67 8.99 14.83
CA GLU A 110 10.79 8.57 14.00
C GLU A 110 10.33 7.97 12.66
N ALA A 111 9.26 7.16 12.65
CA ALA A 111 8.68 6.60 11.43
C ALA A 111 8.03 7.67 10.53
N VAL A 112 7.36 8.67 11.11
CA VAL A 112 6.77 9.80 10.37
C VAL A 112 7.85 10.74 9.85
N MET A 113 8.83 11.07 10.67
CA MET A 113 9.98 11.89 10.27
C MET A 113 10.82 11.19 9.20
N ALA A 114 11.05 9.88 9.33
CA ALA A 114 11.72 9.08 8.31
C ALA A 114 10.93 9.07 6.99
N ARG A 115 9.58 9.00 7.03
CA ARG A 115 8.75 9.04 5.83
C ARG A 115 8.76 10.41 5.16
N MET A 116 8.66 11.49 5.90
CA MET A 116 8.83 12.87 5.38
C MET A 116 10.21 13.08 4.78
N SER A 117 11.25 12.47 5.37
CA SER A 117 12.60 12.50 4.84
C SER A 117 12.72 11.71 3.53
N LEU A 118 12.05 10.55 3.42
CA LEU A 118 11.99 9.76 2.19
C LEU A 118 11.27 10.48 1.06
N GLU A 119 10.15 11.14 1.33
CA GLU A 119 9.43 11.94 0.33
C GLU A 119 10.30 13.07 -0.23
N ARG A 120 11.06 13.75 0.64
CA ARG A 120 12.04 14.76 0.22
C ARG A 120 13.17 14.18 -0.64
N LEU A 121 13.62 12.98 -0.33
CA LEU A 121 14.66 12.29 -1.10
C LEU A 121 14.11 11.82 -2.46
N PHE A 122 12.84 11.41 -2.54
CA PHE A 122 12.21 10.96 -3.78
C PHE A 122 12.07 12.06 -4.84
N VAL A 123 11.99 13.33 -4.44
CA VAL A 123 12.01 14.49 -5.37
C VAL A 123 13.27 14.49 -6.25
N HIS A 124 14.37 13.91 -5.77
CA HIS A 124 15.61 13.81 -6.51
C HIS A 124 15.71 12.61 -7.45
N LEU A 125 14.70 11.73 -7.45
CA LEU A 125 14.62 10.57 -8.36
C LEU A 125 13.78 10.90 -9.60
N PRO A 126 14.07 10.28 -10.77
CA PRO A 126 13.13 10.23 -11.86
C PRO A 126 11.82 9.56 -11.40
N ASP A 127 10.66 10.06 -11.85
CA ASP A 127 9.33 9.62 -11.43
C ASP A 127 9.18 8.09 -11.50
N LYS A 128 9.61 7.47 -12.60
CA LYS A 128 9.56 6.00 -12.79
C LYS A 128 10.40 5.20 -11.81
N GLN A 129 11.45 5.80 -11.22
CA GLN A 129 12.26 5.16 -10.20
C GLN A 129 11.64 5.34 -8.82
N ALA A 130 11.16 6.53 -8.51
CA ALA A 130 10.46 6.82 -7.27
C ALA A 130 9.21 5.92 -7.14
N GLU A 131 8.38 5.85 -8.19
CA GLU A 131 7.17 5.05 -8.24
C GLU A 131 7.42 3.56 -7.93
N VAL A 132 8.38 2.92 -8.59
CA VAL A 132 8.65 1.49 -8.36
C VAL A 132 9.29 1.21 -7.00
N ILE A 133 10.07 2.15 -6.45
CA ILE A 133 10.61 2.04 -5.09
C ILE A 133 9.47 2.16 -4.07
N GLU A 134 8.60 3.13 -4.24
CA GLU A 134 7.42 3.29 -3.38
C GLU A 134 6.57 2.02 -3.38
N LEU A 135 6.17 1.54 -4.55
CA LEU A 135 5.34 0.33 -4.68
C LEU A 135 5.98 -0.92 -4.05
N VAL A 136 7.27 -1.18 -4.34
CA VAL A 136 7.91 -2.43 -3.93
C VAL A 136 8.50 -2.36 -2.52
N LYS A 137 9.14 -1.23 -2.14
CA LYS A 137 9.88 -1.13 -0.87
C LYS A 137 9.06 -0.53 0.26
N ILE A 138 8.14 0.37 -0.05
CA ILE A 138 7.29 1.03 0.94
C ILE A 138 5.94 0.33 1.02
N GLU A 139 5.27 0.13 -0.12
CA GLU A 139 3.96 -0.51 -0.16
C GLU A 139 4.01 -2.04 -0.15
N GLY A 140 5.19 -2.63 -0.35
CA GLY A 140 5.44 -4.07 -0.21
C GLY A 140 4.85 -4.92 -1.34
N LEU A 141 4.56 -4.34 -2.51
CA LEU A 141 4.14 -5.07 -3.67
C LEU A 141 5.28 -5.97 -4.20
N THR A 142 4.90 -7.03 -4.88
CA THR A 142 5.86 -7.85 -5.64
C THR A 142 6.32 -7.10 -6.90
N ILE A 143 7.44 -7.53 -7.47
CA ILE A 143 7.93 -7.00 -8.76
C ILE A 143 6.89 -7.16 -9.87
N ALA A 144 6.18 -8.30 -9.91
CA ALA A 144 5.15 -8.57 -10.90
C ALA A 144 3.95 -7.63 -10.76
N GLU A 145 3.49 -7.37 -9.53
CA GLU A 145 2.42 -6.42 -9.26
C GLU A 145 2.84 -4.98 -9.63
N ALA A 146 4.04 -4.56 -9.25
CA ALA A 146 4.57 -3.25 -9.63
C ALA A 146 4.75 -3.11 -11.16
N SER A 147 5.17 -4.18 -11.83
CA SER A 147 5.23 -4.25 -13.30
C SER A 147 3.86 -3.99 -13.92
N THR A 148 2.83 -4.66 -13.45
CA THR A 148 1.45 -4.51 -13.91
C THR A 148 0.92 -3.09 -13.66
N MET A 149 1.19 -2.53 -12.47
CA MET A 149 0.72 -1.20 -12.09
C MET A 149 1.37 -0.07 -12.87
N THR A 150 2.67 -0.16 -13.13
CA THR A 150 3.45 0.91 -13.78
C THR A 150 3.56 0.76 -15.29
N GLY A 151 3.13 -0.39 -15.85
CA GLY A 151 3.33 -0.72 -17.25
C GLY A 151 4.79 -0.96 -17.65
N GLN A 152 5.70 -1.04 -16.68
CA GLN A 152 7.11 -1.37 -16.89
C GLN A 152 7.31 -2.89 -16.87
N SER A 153 8.23 -3.42 -17.67
CA SER A 153 8.59 -4.84 -17.56
C SER A 153 9.22 -5.13 -16.18
N GLU A 154 9.09 -6.36 -15.69
CA GLU A 154 9.70 -6.76 -14.41
C GLU A 154 11.21 -6.51 -14.35
N SER A 155 11.91 -6.73 -15.48
CA SER A 155 13.34 -6.43 -15.59
C SER A 155 13.61 -4.93 -15.42
N LEU A 156 12.78 -4.07 -16.01
CA LEU A 156 12.90 -2.62 -15.89
C LEU A 156 12.57 -2.15 -14.47
N VAL A 157 11.56 -2.73 -13.83
CA VAL A 157 11.23 -2.48 -12.41
C VAL A 157 12.45 -2.77 -11.52
N LYS A 158 13.08 -3.95 -11.67
CA LYS A 158 14.28 -4.33 -10.92
C LYS A 158 15.44 -3.34 -11.13
N VAL A 159 15.69 -2.96 -12.39
CA VAL A 159 16.73 -1.98 -12.75
C VAL A 159 16.45 -0.61 -12.15
N ASN A 160 15.21 -0.13 -12.23
CA ASN A 160 14.81 1.17 -11.70
C ASN A 160 14.90 1.21 -10.17
N ILE A 161 14.50 0.15 -9.47
CA ILE A 161 14.71 0.02 -8.01
C ILE A 161 16.20 0.09 -7.68
N HIS A 162 17.03 -0.69 -8.35
CA HIS A 162 18.47 -0.71 -8.08
C HIS A 162 19.13 0.67 -8.31
N ARG A 163 18.83 1.31 -9.44
CA ARG A 163 19.37 2.64 -9.78
C ARG A 163 18.88 3.71 -8.80
N GLY A 164 17.58 3.69 -8.47
CA GLY A 164 17.00 4.65 -7.53
C GLY A 164 17.57 4.50 -6.13
N LEU A 165 17.68 3.29 -5.59
CA LEU A 165 18.28 3.04 -4.28
C LEU A 165 19.76 3.48 -4.22
N LYS A 166 20.54 3.20 -5.28
CA LYS A 166 21.93 3.66 -5.37
C LYS A 166 22.03 5.19 -5.35
N LYS A 167 21.09 5.88 -6.01
CA LYS A 167 21.05 7.35 -6.03
C LYS A 167 20.65 7.91 -4.67
N LEU A 168 19.69 7.29 -3.99
CA LEU A 168 19.28 7.67 -2.63
C LEU A 168 20.43 7.49 -1.62
N SER A 169 21.14 6.35 -1.67
CA SER A 169 22.33 6.13 -0.82
C SER A 169 23.37 7.21 -0.98
N ALA A 170 23.68 7.57 -2.23
CA ALA A 170 24.65 8.65 -2.50
C ALA A 170 24.18 10.04 -2.05
N LEU A 171 22.88 10.28 -1.91
CA LEU A 171 22.34 11.53 -1.37
C LEU A 171 22.45 11.57 0.16
N VAL A 172 22.21 10.45 0.83
CA VAL A 172 22.33 10.33 2.29
C VAL A 172 23.80 10.48 2.70
N GLU A 173 24.73 9.79 2.03
CA GLU A 173 26.18 9.90 2.30
C GLU A 173 26.76 11.32 2.11
N LYS A 174 26.10 12.17 1.34
CA LYS A 174 26.51 13.59 1.16
C LYS A 174 25.89 14.53 2.17
N ALA A 175 24.89 14.07 2.92
CA ALA A 175 24.19 14.86 3.91
C ALA A 175 24.77 14.68 5.33
N GLU A 176 25.62 13.67 5.52
CA GLU A 176 26.47 13.45 6.70
C GLU A 176 27.79 14.23 6.57
#